data_66953304547d8827b24d4818af416e81
#
_entry.id   66953304547d8827b24d4818af416e81
#
_cell.length_a   1.000
_cell.length_b   1.000
_cell.length_c   1.000
_cell.angle_alpha   90.00
_cell.angle_beta   90.00
_cell.angle_gamma   90.00
#
_symmetry.space_group_name_H-M   'P 1'
#
loop_
_entity.id
_entity.type
_entity.pdbx_description
1 polymer ?
#
loop_
_entity_poly.entity_id
_entity_poly.type
_entity_poly.pdbx_seq_one_letter_code
_entity_poly.pdbx_strand_id
1 'polypeptide(L)'
;MFAHQLESLDDSSLVPSDFDLASMAVAVELTIGLPLWPWLPFNSCGMNSRTFPDADTLAARGLAQSALHERAADATRARFGHEVFVRGVVEVSNHCRENCHYCGMRRDNRALDRFRMEHDQLAEILVHHRPASLTDVNIQTGEDPVAVREAVLPLVRTLRRETPLGVSVCLGTHNESLYDDLQAAGATLYIIKFELADAARYEQLEAPGTLAERVRHIRLLAARGWKVSSGFIAGLPGQSTADLLANLRLARELPLDGCSVSPFIPGEATPLAGEAIGALDTVLNCMAALRLQRPELVIPAVSALNLTGADDGYRRGLRAGANLCTINLTPAAMRGDYLLYKRERFIMNEARVLQAIAAEGLAVAPTGLTHHWRGKPVPADAMAG
;
A
#
# COMPACT_ATOMS: atom_id res chain seq x y z
N MET A 1 -45.56 -17.00 -24.30
CA MET A 1 -46.86 -16.34 -24.71
C MET A 1 -47.15 -15.33 -23.61
N PHE A 2 -46.58 -14.15 -23.69
CA PHE A 2 -46.84 -12.90 -22.94
C PHE A 2 -45.71 -11.91 -23.24
N ALA A 3 -45.67 -11.48 -24.48
CA ALA A 3 -44.84 -10.35 -24.93
C ALA A 3 -45.61 -9.70 -26.08
N HIS A 4 -46.53 -8.84 -25.74
CA HIS A 4 -47.16 -7.84 -26.62
C HIS A 4 -48.28 -7.15 -25.84
N GLN A 5 -47.96 -5.97 -25.33
CA GLN A 5 -48.89 -4.84 -25.08
C GLN A 5 -48.22 -3.83 -24.15
N LEU A 6 -47.44 -2.94 -24.67
CA LEU A 6 -47.13 -1.63 -24.11
C LEU A 6 -46.61 -0.74 -25.26
N GLU A 7 -47.49 -0.44 -26.17
CA GLU A 7 -47.38 0.74 -27.06
C GLU A 7 -48.59 1.64 -26.81
N SER A 8 -48.31 2.93 -26.73
CA SER A 8 -49.23 4.06 -26.57
C SER A 8 -49.72 4.37 -25.16
N LEU A 9 -49.04 5.35 -24.58
CA LEU A 9 -49.60 6.45 -23.77
C LEU A 9 -48.54 7.54 -23.66
N ASP A 10 -48.47 8.40 -24.65
CA ASP A 10 -47.81 9.69 -24.62
C ASP A 10 -48.83 10.68 -24.04
N ASP A 11 -48.74 11.01 -22.78
CA ASP A 11 -49.44 12.15 -22.18
C ASP A 11 -48.57 12.81 -21.12
N SER A 12 -47.87 13.88 -21.52
CA SER A 12 -46.94 14.67 -20.76
C SER A 12 -47.64 15.76 -19.95
N SER A 13 -48.55 15.40 -19.08
CA SER A 13 -49.18 16.38 -18.19
C SER A 13 -49.73 15.71 -16.94
N LEU A 14 -48.90 15.40 -15.95
CA LEU A 14 -49.27 15.23 -14.55
C LEU A 14 -48.05 14.69 -13.75
N VAL A 15 -47.09 15.56 -13.43
CA VAL A 15 -46.13 15.29 -12.38
C VAL A 15 -46.41 16.30 -11.25
N PRO A 16 -46.90 15.87 -10.10
CA PRO A 16 -46.97 16.73 -8.92
C PRO A 16 -45.55 16.97 -8.37
N SER A 17 -45.24 18.20 -7.98
CA SER A 17 -43.96 18.72 -7.57
C SER A 17 -43.53 18.38 -6.14
N ASP A 18 -44.06 17.36 -5.51
CA ASP A 18 -43.70 17.00 -4.12
C ASP A 18 -43.70 15.48 -3.94
N PHE A 19 -42.65 14.80 -4.46
CA PHE A 19 -42.36 13.42 -4.09
C PHE A 19 -41.06 13.36 -3.29
N ASP A 20 -41.20 13.10 -1.99
CA ASP A 20 -40.10 12.87 -1.07
C ASP A 20 -39.52 11.46 -1.31
N LEU A 21 -38.28 11.42 -1.82
CA LEU A 21 -37.51 10.18 -2.04
C LEU A 21 -37.22 9.38 -0.76
N ALA A 22 -37.36 10.00 0.41
CA ALA A 22 -37.18 9.33 1.69
C ALA A 22 -38.33 8.36 2.02
N SER A 23 -39.55 8.64 1.53
CA SER A 23 -40.71 7.78 1.77
C SER A 23 -40.74 6.51 0.91
N MET A 24 -39.99 6.46 -0.21
CA MET A 24 -39.88 5.24 -1.01
C MET A 24 -38.88 4.22 -0.48
N ALA A 25 -37.86 4.64 0.28
CA ALA A 25 -36.86 3.75 0.85
C ALA A 25 -37.47 2.82 1.95
N VAL A 26 -38.41 3.34 2.74
CA VAL A 26 -39.06 2.58 3.82
C VAL A 26 -40.05 1.52 3.31
N ALA A 27 -40.62 1.72 2.12
CA ALA A 27 -41.59 0.77 1.55
C ALA A 27 -40.92 -0.47 0.95
N VAL A 28 -39.64 -0.39 0.57
CA VAL A 28 -38.90 -1.50 -0.04
C VAL A 28 -38.29 -2.43 1.01
N GLU A 29 -37.97 -1.92 2.21
CA GLU A 29 -37.44 -2.72 3.32
C GLU A 29 -38.40 -3.78 3.87
N LEU A 30 -39.71 -3.55 3.73
CA LEU A 30 -40.75 -4.45 4.26
C LEU A 30 -41.10 -5.62 3.30
N THR A 31 -40.56 -5.62 2.07
CA THR A 31 -41.02 -6.58 1.06
C THR A 31 -40.00 -7.66 0.70
N ILE A 32 -38.69 -7.45 0.94
CA ILE A 32 -37.62 -8.38 0.49
C ILE A 32 -36.58 -8.78 1.54
N GLY A 33 -36.68 -8.32 2.79
CA GLY A 33 -35.88 -8.85 3.92
C GLY A 33 -34.34 -8.83 3.75
N LEU A 34 -33.83 -8.01 2.86
CA LEU A 34 -32.39 -7.82 2.66
C LEU A 34 -32.00 -6.44 3.18
N PRO A 35 -30.98 -6.31 4.03
CA PRO A 35 -30.53 -5.01 4.49
C PRO A 35 -29.90 -4.25 3.30
N LEU A 36 -30.60 -3.20 2.86
CA LEU A 36 -30.03 -2.19 1.98
C LEU A 36 -29.03 -1.36 2.77
N TRP A 37 -27.75 -1.61 2.59
CA TRP A 37 -26.72 -0.75 3.15
C TRP A 37 -26.77 0.63 2.49
N PRO A 38 -26.86 1.72 3.27
CA PRO A 38 -27.19 3.03 2.74
C PRO A 38 -26.00 3.63 1.97
N TRP A 39 -26.23 3.93 0.71
CA TRP A 39 -25.51 4.93 -0.04
C TRP A 39 -25.97 6.33 0.39
N LEU A 40 -25.83 6.66 1.67
CA LEU A 40 -26.04 8.03 2.13
C LEU A 40 -24.70 8.77 2.11
N PRO A 41 -24.64 10.00 1.55
CA PRO A 41 -23.43 10.80 1.63
C PRO A 41 -23.14 11.09 3.11
N PHE A 42 -21.94 10.74 3.54
CA PHE A 42 -21.43 11.07 4.87
C PHE A 42 -21.53 12.60 5.08
N ASN A 43 -22.49 13.03 5.88
CA ASN A 43 -22.54 14.39 6.39
C ASN A 43 -21.40 14.57 7.41
N SER A 44 -20.37 15.26 6.99
CA SER A 44 -19.18 15.62 7.73
C SER A 44 -19.52 16.57 8.88
N CYS A 45 -19.54 16.07 10.09
CA CYS A 45 -19.40 16.92 11.26
C CYS A 45 -17.92 17.36 11.37
N GLY A 46 -17.61 18.60 10.99
CA GLY A 46 -16.44 19.32 11.49
C GLY A 46 -15.06 19.00 10.90
N MET A 47 -14.92 18.40 9.72
CA MET A 47 -13.64 18.31 9.03
C MET A 47 -13.52 19.44 8.00
N ASN A 48 -12.54 20.33 8.21
CA ASN A 48 -12.08 21.28 7.20
C ASN A 48 -12.02 20.59 5.84
N SER A 49 -12.65 21.17 4.82
CA SER A 49 -12.68 20.67 3.45
C SER A 49 -11.26 20.65 2.88
N ARG A 50 -10.52 19.56 3.11
CA ARG A 50 -9.26 19.32 2.42
C ARG A 50 -9.62 19.05 0.97
N THR A 51 -9.35 20.02 0.12
CA THR A 51 -9.55 19.88 -1.33
C THR A 51 -8.83 18.62 -1.82
N PHE A 52 -9.54 17.80 -2.56
CA PHE A 52 -8.94 16.65 -3.24
C PHE A 52 -7.88 17.18 -4.22
N PRO A 53 -6.70 16.53 -4.37
CA PRO A 53 -5.70 16.94 -5.33
C PRO A 53 -6.28 16.95 -6.76
N ASP A 54 -5.84 17.91 -7.55
CA ASP A 54 -6.21 18.09 -8.95
C ASP A 54 -5.06 17.72 -9.90
N ALA A 55 -5.28 17.89 -11.18
CA ALA A 55 -4.28 17.60 -12.21
C ALA A 55 -3.05 18.52 -12.09
N ASP A 56 -3.25 19.79 -11.73
CA ASP A 56 -2.17 20.76 -11.57
C ASP A 56 -1.26 20.40 -10.39
N THR A 57 -1.83 19.88 -9.29
CA THR A 57 -1.08 19.35 -8.16
C THR A 57 -0.13 18.22 -8.60
N LEU A 58 -0.60 17.29 -9.42
CA LEU A 58 0.22 16.18 -9.88
C LEU A 58 1.22 16.58 -10.96
N ALA A 59 0.91 17.61 -11.75
CA ALA A 59 1.77 18.16 -12.79
C ALA A 59 2.79 19.19 -12.25
N ALA A 60 2.73 19.60 -10.99
CA ALA A 60 3.57 20.64 -10.40
C ALA A 60 5.07 20.37 -10.63
N ARG A 61 5.82 21.43 -10.98
CA ARG A 61 7.27 21.44 -11.20
C ARG A 61 7.89 22.72 -10.64
N GLY A 62 9.21 22.70 -10.43
CA GLY A 62 9.94 23.88 -9.94
C GLY A 62 9.40 24.40 -8.59
N LEU A 63 9.15 25.70 -8.48
CA LEU A 63 8.67 26.33 -7.24
C LEU A 63 7.33 25.80 -6.78
N ALA A 64 6.39 25.50 -7.68
CA ALA A 64 5.09 24.93 -7.33
C ALA A 64 5.24 23.53 -6.70
N GLN A 65 6.15 22.70 -7.24
CA GLN A 65 6.46 21.40 -6.66
C GLN A 65 7.14 21.53 -5.29
N SER A 66 8.11 22.45 -5.17
CA SER A 66 8.78 22.70 -3.89
C SER A 66 7.78 23.11 -2.80
N ALA A 67 6.87 24.04 -3.10
CA ALA A 67 5.82 24.45 -2.18
C ALA A 67 4.85 23.31 -1.82
N LEU A 68 4.52 22.43 -2.77
CA LEU A 68 3.70 21.24 -2.51
C LEU A 68 4.39 20.28 -1.54
N HIS A 69 5.68 19.99 -1.77
CA HIS A 69 6.47 19.10 -0.92
C HIS A 69 6.70 19.68 0.47
N GLU A 70 6.95 20.99 0.59
CA GLU A 70 7.08 21.68 1.87
C GLU A 70 5.80 21.56 2.72
N ARG A 71 4.64 21.81 2.13
CA ARG A 71 3.35 21.60 2.79
C ARG A 71 3.15 20.15 3.25
N ALA A 72 3.59 19.17 2.45
CA ALA A 72 3.51 17.76 2.83
C ALA A 72 4.47 17.42 3.98
N ALA A 73 5.69 17.97 3.96
CA ALA A 73 6.64 17.84 5.06
C ALA A 73 6.11 18.49 6.36
N ASP A 74 5.48 19.67 6.26
CA ASP A 74 4.83 20.31 7.41
C ASP A 74 3.70 19.48 7.99
N ALA A 75 2.86 18.91 7.15
CA ALA A 75 1.79 18.01 7.58
C ALA A 75 2.36 16.76 8.27
N THR A 76 3.50 16.23 7.77
CA THR A 76 4.21 15.12 8.41
C THR A 76 4.75 15.52 9.78
N ARG A 77 5.45 16.67 9.88
CA ARG A 77 5.98 17.19 11.15
C ARG A 77 4.88 17.46 12.16
N ALA A 78 3.78 18.04 11.74
CA ALA A 78 2.63 18.31 12.61
C ALA A 78 2.03 17.03 13.20
N ARG A 79 2.13 15.90 12.49
CA ARG A 79 1.52 14.62 12.90
C ARG A 79 2.48 13.68 13.61
N PHE A 80 3.75 13.64 13.20
CA PHE A 80 4.76 12.66 13.63
C PHE A 80 5.98 13.31 14.29
N GLY A 81 6.00 14.65 14.43
CA GLY A 81 7.18 15.37 14.89
C GLY A 81 8.32 15.31 13.86
N HIS A 82 9.54 15.28 14.34
CA HIS A 82 10.75 15.16 13.52
C HIS A 82 11.25 13.71 13.43
N GLU A 83 10.37 12.73 13.65
CA GLU A 83 10.72 11.32 13.74
C GLU A 83 10.38 10.54 12.48
N VAL A 84 11.26 9.62 12.09
CA VAL A 84 11.12 8.69 10.96
C VAL A 84 11.21 7.27 11.49
N PHE A 85 10.24 6.44 11.17
CA PHE A 85 10.29 5.03 11.47
C PHE A 85 11.35 4.34 10.62
N VAL A 86 12.09 3.40 11.21
CA VAL A 86 13.08 2.59 10.50
C VAL A 86 12.75 1.11 10.71
N ARG A 87 12.46 0.42 9.60
CA ARG A 87 12.19 -1.01 9.64
C ARG A 87 13.19 -1.78 8.79
N GLY A 88 13.49 -3.03 9.19
CA GLY A 88 14.17 -3.98 8.33
C GLY A 88 13.23 -4.61 7.30
N VAL A 89 13.74 -5.03 6.16
CA VAL A 89 13.03 -5.93 5.24
C VAL A 89 13.87 -7.16 4.99
N VAL A 90 13.25 -8.34 5.06
CA VAL A 90 13.82 -9.61 4.62
C VAL A 90 12.94 -10.22 3.53
N GLU A 91 13.58 -10.64 2.45
CA GLU A 91 12.97 -11.19 1.26
C GLU A 91 13.12 -12.72 1.31
N VAL A 92 12.05 -13.41 1.75
CA VAL A 92 12.10 -14.83 2.14
C VAL A 92 11.99 -15.78 0.95
N SER A 93 11.21 -15.42 -0.06
CA SER A 93 10.99 -16.25 -1.24
C SER A 93 10.68 -15.41 -2.46
N ASN A 94 11.27 -15.78 -3.59
CA ASN A 94 10.95 -15.22 -4.91
C ASN A 94 10.03 -16.12 -5.75
N HIS A 95 9.53 -17.23 -5.20
CA HIS A 95 8.44 -17.97 -5.82
C HIS A 95 7.17 -17.13 -5.79
N CYS A 96 6.44 -17.05 -6.92
CA CYS A 96 5.19 -16.32 -7.00
C CYS A 96 4.24 -17.05 -7.94
N ARG A 97 2.98 -17.22 -7.53
CA ARG A 97 1.94 -17.80 -8.38
C ARG A 97 1.35 -16.78 -9.37
N GLU A 98 1.55 -15.50 -9.12
CA GLU A 98 1.04 -14.41 -9.94
C GLU A 98 1.96 -14.15 -11.15
N ASN A 99 1.41 -13.48 -12.17
CA ASN A 99 2.11 -13.30 -13.44
C ASN A 99 2.23 -11.84 -13.90
N CYS A 100 2.28 -10.91 -12.95
CA CYS A 100 2.26 -9.47 -13.18
C CYS A 100 3.27 -9.01 -14.23
N HIS A 101 2.82 -8.24 -15.22
CA HIS A 101 3.63 -7.77 -16.34
C HIS A 101 4.76 -6.82 -15.95
N TYR A 102 4.68 -6.23 -14.76
CA TYR A 102 5.66 -5.26 -14.23
C TYR A 102 6.68 -5.89 -13.24
N CYS A 103 6.53 -7.16 -12.86
CA CYS A 103 7.31 -7.79 -11.80
C CYS A 103 8.21 -8.90 -12.33
N GLY A 104 9.52 -8.79 -12.12
CA GLY A 104 10.48 -9.81 -12.55
C GLY A 104 10.33 -11.17 -11.84
N MET A 105 9.66 -11.21 -10.67
CA MET A 105 9.32 -12.46 -9.98
C MET A 105 8.08 -13.18 -10.53
N ARG A 106 7.47 -12.66 -11.61
CA ARG A 106 6.31 -13.27 -12.24
C ARG A 106 6.51 -14.77 -12.48
N ARG A 107 5.41 -15.55 -12.38
CA ARG A 107 5.40 -17.00 -12.54
C ARG A 107 6.11 -17.48 -13.80
N ASP A 108 5.89 -16.80 -14.91
CA ASP A 108 6.40 -17.20 -16.23
C ASP A 108 7.83 -16.73 -16.51
N ASN A 109 8.50 -16.04 -15.57
CA ASN A 109 9.91 -15.74 -15.69
C ASN A 109 10.74 -17.04 -15.43
N ARG A 110 11.14 -17.73 -16.50
CA ARG A 110 11.91 -18.97 -16.47
C ARG A 110 13.41 -18.74 -16.29
N ALA A 111 13.89 -17.51 -16.43
CA ALA A 111 15.30 -17.16 -16.28
C ALA A 111 15.68 -16.80 -14.84
N LEU A 112 14.72 -16.84 -13.91
CA LEU A 112 14.94 -16.50 -12.51
C LEU A 112 15.25 -17.75 -11.69
N ASP A 113 16.38 -17.74 -11.01
CA ASP A 113 16.70 -18.74 -10.00
C ASP A 113 15.78 -18.57 -8.79
N ARG A 114 14.99 -19.63 -8.52
CA ARG A 114 13.98 -19.59 -7.45
C ARG A 114 14.54 -20.08 -6.14
N PHE A 115 14.27 -19.33 -5.06
CA PHE A 115 14.70 -19.69 -3.71
C PHE A 115 13.59 -19.55 -2.68
N ARG A 116 13.72 -20.26 -1.58
CA ARG A 116 13.05 -20.07 -0.29
C ARG A 116 14.12 -20.10 0.79
N MET A 117 14.10 -19.10 1.66
CA MET A 117 14.98 -19.10 2.84
C MET A 117 14.39 -19.99 3.93
N GLU A 118 15.24 -20.74 4.58
CA GLU A 118 14.88 -21.56 5.73
C GLU A 118 14.66 -20.71 6.99
N HIS A 119 13.79 -21.20 7.89
CA HIS A 119 13.49 -20.55 9.17
C HIS A 119 14.77 -20.18 9.95
N ASP A 120 15.72 -21.09 10.07
CA ASP A 120 16.93 -20.89 10.90
C ASP A 120 17.84 -19.79 10.33
N GLN A 121 17.97 -19.70 9.00
CA GLN A 121 18.68 -18.60 8.36
C GLN A 121 18.03 -17.25 8.65
N LEU A 122 16.71 -17.20 8.62
CA LEU A 122 15.94 -15.99 8.91
C LEU A 122 16.03 -15.61 10.38
N ALA A 123 15.97 -16.56 11.29
CA ALA A 123 16.14 -16.35 12.72
C ALA A 123 17.54 -15.82 13.04
N GLU A 124 18.58 -16.38 12.42
CA GLU A 124 19.98 -15.91 12.60
C GLU A 124 20.11 -14.43 12.20
N ILE A 125 19.53 -14.02 11.08
CA ILE A 125 19.57 -12.62 10.62
C ILE A 125 18.80 -11.69 11.56
N LEU A 126 17.58 -12.05 11.94
CA LEU A 126 16.65 -11.13 12.58
C LEU A 126 16.71 -11.15 14.11
N VAL A 127 17.17 -12.23 14.70
CA VAL A 127 17.34 -12.33 16.16
C VAL A 127 18.77 -11.92 16.56
N HIS A 128 19.79 -12.44 15.86
CA HIS A 128 21.17 -12.31 16.29
C HIS A 128 21.98 -11.23 15.57
N HIS A 129 21.69 -10.93 14.31
CA HIS A 129 22.53 -10.05 13.47
C HIS A 129 21.80 -8.81 12.92
N ARG A 130 20.64 -8.44 13.48
CA ARG A 130 19.93 -7.24 13.03
C ARG A 130 20.63 -5.96 13.49
N PRO A 131 20.52 -4.87 12.70
CA PRO A 131 20.91 -3.53 13.13
C PRO A 131 20.17 -3.09 14.40
N ALA A 132 20.85 -2.38 15.29
CA ALA A 132 20.27 -1.90 16.54
C ALA A 132 19.23 -0.79 16.36
N SER A 133 19.27 -0.09 15.23
CA SER A 133 18.31 0.98 14.87
C SER A 133 16.91 0.45 14.51
N LEU A 134 16.74 -0.87 14.35
CA LEU A 134 15.46 -1.44 13.95
C LEU A 134 14.49 -1.59 15.11
N THR A 135 13.29 -1.08 14.92
CA THR A 135 12.15 -1.29 15.82
C THR A 135 11.11 -2.24 15.25
N ASP A 136 11.11 -2.43 13.93
CA ASP A 136 10.17 -3.26 13.19
C ASP A 136 10.87 -4.03 12.07
N VAL A 137 10.27 -5.15 11.66
CA VAL A 137 10.69 -5.90 10.49
C VAL A 137 9.50 -6.14 9.55
N ASN A 138 9.76 -6.09 8.25
CA ASN A 138 8.84 -6.51 7.20
C ASN A 138 9.34 -7.81 6.57
N ILE A 139 8.55 -8.85 6.67
CA ILE A 139 8.80 -10.15 6.03
C ILE A 139 8.04 -10.17 4.72
N GLN A 140 8.74 -10.34 3.60
CA GLN A 140 8.08 -10.34 2.30
C GLN A 140 8.46 -11.53 1.43
N THR A 141 7.48 -11.98 0.63
CA THR A 141 7.64 -13.06 -0.35
C THR A 141 6.97 -12.67 -1.66
N GLY A 142 7.22 -13.39 -2.74
CA GLY A 142 6.20 -13.51 -3.77
C GLY A 142 4.92 -14.15 -3.19
N GLU A 143 3.82 -14.24 -3.94
CA GLU A 143 2.65 -15.00 -3.44
C GLU A 143 2.99 -16.50 -3.43
N ASP A 144 3.63 -16.94 -2.33
CA ASP A 144 4.15 -18.28 -2.12
C ASP A 144 3.58 -18.90 -0.83
N PRO A 145 2.45 -19.63 -0.91
CA PRO A 145 1.83 -20.24 0.26
C PRO A 145 2.73 -21.25 1.00
N VAL A 146 3.71 -21.85 0.31
CA VAL A 146 4.65 -22.82 0.91
C VAL A 146 5.59 -22.07 1.85
N ALA A 147 6.30 -21.03 1.34
CA ALA A 147 7.20 -20.23 2.17
C ALA A 147 6.46 -19.59 3.37
N VAL A 148 5.20 -19.18 3.18
CA VAL A 148 4.42 -18.58 4.29
C VAL A 148 4.19 -19.60 5.42
N ARG A 149 3.86 -20.85 5.11
CA ARG A 149 3.59 -21.88 6.13
C ARG A 149 4.86 -22.42 6.76
N GLU A 150 5.88 -22.68 5.93
CA GLU A 150 7.09 -23.40 6.35
C GLU A 150 8.16 -22.51 6.97
N ALA A 151 8.25 -21.24 6.54
CA ALA A 151 9.26 -20.31 7.02
C ALA A 151 8.67 -19.07 7.73
N VAL A 152 7.72 -18.36 7.10
CA VAL A 152 7.25 -17.06 7.63
C VAL A 152 6.48 -17.23 8.94
N LEU A 153 5.50 -18.13 9.00
CA LEU A 153 4.68 -18.34 10.19
C LEU A 153 5.49 -18.79 11.41
N PRO A 154 6.42 -19.77 11.30
CA PRO A 154 7.34 -20.08 12.38
C PRO A 154 8.24 -18.91 12.78
N LEU A 155 8.76 -18.16 11.79
CA LEU A 155 9.60 -16.99 12.04
C LEU A 155 8.89 -15.91 12.86
N VAL A 156 7.62 -15.60 12.52
CA VAL A 156 6.82 -14.63 13.27
C VAL A 156 6.71 -15.05 14.75
N ARG A 157 6.48 -16.34 15.03
CA ARG A 157 6.43 -16.87 16.40
C ARG A 157 7.78 -16.72 17.12
N THR A 158 8.87 -16.99 16.43
CA THR A 158 10.24 -16.83 16.97
C THR A 158 10.53 -15.37 17.30
N LEU A 159 10.26 -14.46 16.36
CA LEU A 159 10.44 -13.02 16.58
C LEU A 159 9.61 -12.49 17.74
N ARG A 160 8.37 -12.94 17.87
CA ARG A 160 7.49 -12.55 18.97
C ARG A 160 8.03 -13.00 20.33
N ARG A 161 8.67 -14.17 20.39
CA ARG A 161 9.22 -14.74 21.63
C ARG A 161 10.58 -14.13 22.00
N GLU A 162 11.45 -13.87 21.01
CA GLU A 162 12.87 -13.62 21.22
C GLU A 162 13.29 -12.16 20.98
N THR A 163 12.38 -11.33 20.48
CA THR A 163 12.71 -9.93 20.16
C THR A 163 11.57 -8.98 20.54
N PRO A 164 11.87 -7.68 20.74
CA PRO A 164 10.86 -6.65 20.89
C PRO A 164 10.31 -6.12 19.55
N LEU A 165 10.72 -6.68 18.40
CA LEU A 165 10.39 -6.15 17.09
C LEU A 165 8.88 -6.19 16.80
N GLY A 166 8.37 -5.12 16.22
CA GLY A 166 7.10 -5.14 15.52
C GLY A 166 7.22 -5.94 14.23
N VAL A 167 6.21 -6.75 13.89
CA VAL A 167 6.24 -7.60 12.69
C VAL A 167 5.16 -7.17 11.71
N SER A 168 5.61 -6.81 10.51
CA SER A 168 4.78 -6.62 9.32
C SER A 168 5.04 -7.71 8.29
N VAL A 169 4.02 -8.03 7.49
CA VAL A 169 4.11 -9.05 6.44
C VAL A 169 3.59 -8.52 5.10
N CYS A 170 4.26 -8.91 4.01
CA CYS A 170 3.88 -8.58 2.63
C CYS A 170 3.93 -9.87 1.80
N LEU A 171 2.82 -10.60 1.76
CA LEU A 171 2.77 -12.00 1.30
C LEU A 171 1.79 -12.24 0.15
N GLY A 172 1.08 -11.19 -0.30
CA GLY A 172 0.01 -11.29 -1.29
C GLY A 172 -1.34 -11.69 -0.66
N THR A 173 -2.21 -12.36 -1.42
CA THR A 173 -3.52 -12.82 -0.94
C THR A 173 -3.48 -14.27 -0.49
N HIS A 174 -4.13 -14.55 0.62
CA HIS A 174 -4.25 -15.90 1.18
C HIS A 174 -5.68 -16.17 1.66
N ASN A 175 -5.93 -17.41 2.09
CA ASN A 175 -7.17 -17.75 2.77
C ASN A 175 -7.23 -17.09 4.16
N GLU A 176 -8.44 -16.91 4.65
CA GLU A 176 -8.71 -16.16 5.88
C GLU A 176 -8.05 -16.80 7.11
N SER A 177 -8.02 -18.14 7.18
CA SER A 177 -7.39 -18.85 8.29
C SER A 177 -5.89 -18.55 8.41
N LEU A 178 -5.18 -18.33 7.30
CA LEU A 178 -3.76 -17.98 7.35
C LEU A 178 -3.54 -16.56 7.86
N TYR A 179 -4.46 -15.64 7.60
CA TYR A 179 -4.42 -14.31 8.23
C TYR A 179 -4.58 -14.41 9.74
N ASP A 180 -5.52 -15.24 10.22
CA ASP A 180 -5.72 -15.47 11.64
C ASP A 180 -4.51 -16.12 12.30
N ASP A 181 -3.90 -17.13 11.65
CA ASP A 181 -2.69 -17.80 12.13
C ASP A 181 -1.50 -16.82 12.27
N LEU A 182 -1.28 -15.95 11.27
CA LEU A 182 -0.22 -14.95 11.28
C LEU A 182 -0.45 -13.89 12.37
N GLN A 183 -1.69 -13.45 12.56
CA GLN A 183 -2.04 -12.50 13.62
C GLN A 183 -1.86 -13.10 15.01
N ALA A 184 -2.32 -14.33 15.21
CA ALA A 184 -2.12 -15.09 16.45
C ALA A 184 -0.64 -15.35 16.74
N ALA A 185 0.18 -15.55 15.70
CA ALA A 185 1.63 -15.67 15.83
C ALA A 185 2.31 -14.37 16.27
N GLY A 186 1.69 -13.20 16.05
CA GLY A 186 2.18 -11.91 16.51
C GLY A 186 2.46 -10.87 15.42
N ALA A 187 2.14 -11.15 14.16
CA ALA A 187 2.16 -10.13 13.11
C ALA A 187 1.04 -9.10 13.32
N THR A 188 1.32 -7.82 13.10
CA THR A 188 0.40 -6.73 13.41
C THR A 188 0.00 -5.88 12.21
N LEU A 189 0.87 -5.81 11.21
CA LEU A 189 0.63 -5.05 9.97
C LEU A 189 0.65 -5.99 8.77
N TYR A 190 -0.39 -5.94 7.96
CA TYR A 190 -0.43 -6.62 6.67
C TYR A 190 -0.26 -5.61 5.54
N ILE A 191 0.70 -5.87 4.65
CA ILE A 191 0.96 -5.03 3.48
C ILE A 191 0.41 -5.75 2.25
N ILE A 192 -0.61 -5.14 1.62
CA ILE A 192 -1.26 -5.67 0.43
C ILE A 192 -1.62 -4.52 -0.51
N LYS A 193 -0.90 -4.39 -1.61
CA LYS A 193 -1.05 -3.26 -2.53
C LYS A 193 -2.23 -3.48 -3.47
N PHE A 194 -3.00 -2.43 -3.76
CA PHE A 194 -4.02 -2.45 -4.80
C PHE A 194 -3.45 -2.14 -6.20
N GLU A 195 -2.19 -1.71 -6.30
CA GLU A 195 -1.37 -1.45 -7.48
C GLU A 195 -1.90 -0.34 -8.40
N LEU A 196 -3.16 -0.41 -8.84
CA LEU A 196 -3.85 0.63 -9.62
C LEU A 196 -5.37 0.50 -9.46
N ALA A 197 -6.10 1.62 -9.64
CA ALA A 197 -7.55 1.69 -9.41
C ALA A 197 -8.39 1.38 -10.66
N ASP A 198 -7.78 1.32 -11.85
CA ASP A 198 -8.47 0.97 -13.10
C ASP A 198 -8.54 -0.55 -13.25
N ALA A 199 -9.75 -1.11 -13.18
CA ALA A 199 -9.96 -2.57 -13.20
C ALA A 199 -9.61 -3.20 -14.55
N ALA A 200 -9.90 -2.55 -15.67
CA ALA A 200 -9.58 -3.09 -16.99
C ALA A 200 -8.07 -3.15 -17.22
N ARG A 201 -7.36 -2.10 -16.78
CA ARG A 201 -5.90 -2.07 -16.86
C ARG A 201 -5.25 -3.00 -15.84
N TYR A 202 -5.88 -3.21 -14.69
CA TYR A 202 -5.44 -4.20 -13.70
C TYR A 202 -5.37 -5.60 -14.31
N GLU A 203 -6.41 -5.98 -15.06
CA GLU A 203 -6.46 -7.26 -15.78
C GLU A 203 -5.43 -7.32 -16.93
N GLN A 204 -5.30 -6.25 -17.73
CA GLN A 204 -4.31 -6.19 -18.82
C GLN A 204 -2.87 -6.37 -18.35
N LEU A 205 -2.55 -5.92 -17.15
CA LEU A 205 -1.23 -6.06 -16.53
C LEU A 205 -1.05 -7.38 -15.78
N GLU A 206 -2.01 -8.28 -15.83
CA GLU A 206 -2.05 -9.50 -15.02
C GLU A 206 -1.68 -9.22 -13.55
N ALA A 207 -2.15 -8.08 -13.02
CA ALA A 207 -1.94 -7.75 -11.61
C ALA A 207 -2.61 -8.79 -10.71
N PRO A 208 -2.18 -8.96 -9.44
CA PRO A 208 -2.49 -10.15 -8.64
C PRO A 208 -4.00 -10.37 -8.39
N GLY A 209 -4.56 -11.46 -8.88
CA GLY A 209 -5.99 -11.75 -8.81
C GLY A 209 -6.81 -10.73 -9.61
N THR A 210 -7.87 -10.18 -9.00
CA THR A 210 -8.64 -9.04 -9.53
C THR A 210 -8.57 -7.85 -8.58
N LEU A 211 -8.79 -6.63 -9.08
CA LEU A 211 -8.86 -5.43 -8.24
C LEU A 211 -9.96 -5.57 -7.16
N ALA A 212 -11.12 -6.12 -7.53
CA ALA A 212 -12.23 -6.32 -6.59
C ALA A 212 -11.85 -7.27 -5.44
N GLU A 213 -11.17 -8.39 -5.74
CA GLU A 213 -10.66 -9.30 -4.72
C GLU A 213 -9.61 -8.63 -3.85
N ARG A 214 -8.69 -7.88 -4.44
CA ARG A 214 -7.64 -7.15 -3.70
C ARG A 214 -8.25 -6.16 -2.71
N VAL A 215 -9.23 -5.37 -3.14
CA VAL A 215 -9.97 -4.43 -2.30
C VAL A 215 -10.76 -5.17 -1.20
N ARG A 216 -11.39 -6.29 -1.53
CA ARG A 216 -12.08 -7.14 -0.55
C ARG A 216 -11.12 -7.63 0.55
N HIS A 217 -9.92 -8.10 0.19
CA HIS A 217 -8.92 -8.54 1.17
C HIS A 217 -8.40 -7.39 2.04
N ILE A 218 -8.21 -6.19 1.49
CA ILE A 218 -7.84 -5.00 2.27
C ILE A 218 -8.90 -4.71 3.35
N ARG A 219 -10.17 -4.69 2.96
CA ARG A 219 -11.28 -4.45 3.89
C ARG A 219 -11.43 -5.57 4.93
N LEU A 220 -11.30 -6.82 4.50
CA LEU A 220 -11.34 -7.99 5.37
C LEU A 220 -10.26 -7.94 6.46
N LEU A 221 -9.02 -7.65 6.09
CA LEU A 221 -7.91 -7.52 7.03
C LEU A 221 -8.17 -6.42 8.05
N ALA A 222 -8.63 -5.25 7.61
CA ALA A 222 -8.98 -4.15 8.51
C ALA A 222 -10.12 -4.53 9.47
N ALA A 223 -11.18 -5.19 8.97
CA ALA A 223 -12.29 -5.67 9.79
C ALA A 223 -11.87 -6.72 10.83
N ARG A 224 -10.80 -7.48 10.56
CA ARG A 224 -10.20 -8.44 11.49
C ARG A 224 -9.20 -7.80 12.47
N GLY A 225 -9.08 -6.47 12.48
CA GLY A 225 -8.22 -5.75 13.42
C GLY A 225 -6.74 -5.68 13.01
N TRP A 226 -6.37 -6.11 11.81
CA TRP A 226 -5.06 -5.84 11.29
C TRP A 226 -4.83 -4.35 11.06
N LYS A 227 -3.62 -3.89 11.32
CA LYS A 227 -3.15 -2.68 10.65
C LYS A 227 -2.88 -3.01 9.19
N VAL A 228 -3.37 -2.15 8.29
CA VAL A 228 -3.30 -2.40 6.85
C VAL A 228 -2.53 -1.31 6.15
N SER A 229 -1.49 -1.72 5.42
CA SER A 229 -0.80 -0.84 4.47
C SER A 229 -1.05 -1.31 3.04
N SER A 230 -1.34 -0.35 2.18
CA SER A 230 -1.53 -0.63 0.76
C SER A 230 -0.60 0.24 -0.08
N GLY A 231 -0.91 0.41 -1.37
CA GLY A 231 -0.16 1.27 -2.26
C GLY A 231 -0.47 1.05 -3.71
N PHE A 232 0.08 1.94 -4.52
CA PHE A 232 -0.08 1.90 -5.97
C PHE A 232 1.22 2.24 -6.70
N ILE A 233 1.24 1.93 -7.99
CA ILE A 233 2.35 2.25 -8.89
C ILE A 233 2.02 3.55 -9.62
N ALA A 234 2.96 4.49 -9.65
CA ALA A 234 2.88 5.72 -10.41
C ALA A 234 3.90 5.72 -11.56
N GLY A 235 3.46 6.11 -12.74
CA GLY A 235 4.29 6.17 -13.94
C GLY A 235 4.29 4.88 -14.77
N LEU A 236 3.26 4.03 -14.64
CA LEU A 236 3.05 2.91 -15.55
C LEU A 236 2.93 3.41 -17.00
N PRO A 237 3.42 2.65 -18.01
CA PRO A 237 3.30 3.04 -19.41
C PRO A 237 1.84 3.40 -19.77
N GLY A 238 1.63 4.58 -20.36
CA GLY A 238 0.28 5.09 -20.72
C GLY A 238 -0.63 5.46 -19.53
N GLN A 239 -0.13 5.51 -18.30
CA GLN A 239 -0.90 5.97 -17.15
C GLN A 239 -1.13 7.48 -17.22
N SER A 240 -2.40 7.89 -17.22
CA SER A 240 -2.80 9.28 -17.26
C SER A 240 -2.84 9.94 -15.87
N THR A 241 -2.94 11.26 -15.83
CA THR A 241 -3.20 12.00 -14.59
C THR A 241 -4.53 11.61 -13.95
N ALA A 242 -5.55 11.30 -14.76
CA ALA A 242 -6.84 10.84 -14.26
C ALA A 242 -6.72 9.48 -13.54
N ASP A 243 -5.88 8.57 -14.02
CA ASP A 243 -5.61 7.28 -13.37
C ASP A 243 -4.90 7.48 -12.02
N LEU A 244 -3.95 8.41 -11.95
CA LEU A 244 -3.27 8.74 -10.69
C LEU A 244 -4.23 9.36 -9.67
N LEU A 245 -5.13 10.23 -10.11
CA LEU A 245 -6.19 10.78 -9.25
C LEU A 245 -7.17 9.69 -8.80
N ALA A 246 -7.50 8.71 -9.64
CA ALA A 246 -8.31 7.55 -9.26
C ALA A 246 -7.59 6.70 -8.19
N ASN A 247 -6.27 6.48 -8.32
CA ASN A 247 -5.46 5.79 -7.31
C ASN A 247 -5.49 6.53 -5.96
N LEU A 248 -5.32 7.84 -5.96
CA LEU A 248 -5.39 8.66 -4.74
C LEU A 248 -6.79 8.64 -4.11
N ARG A 249 -7.84 8.61 -4.94
CA ARG A 249 -9.22 8.48 -4.46
C ARG A 249 -9.45 7.14 -3.79
N LEU A 250 -9.03 6.04 -4.43
CA LEU A 250 -9.14 4.70 -3.84
C LEU A 250 -8.33 4.60 -2.53
N ALA A 251 -7.11 5.16 -2.47
CA ALA A 251 -6.31 5.20 -1.25
C ALA A 251 -6.99 5.99 -0.11
N ARG A 252 -7.81 7.01 -0.45
CA ARG A 252 -8.60 7.76 0.53
C ARG A 252 -9.77 6.94 1.10
N GLU A 253 -10.42 6.14 0.27
CA GLU A 253 -11.64 5.39 0.59
C GLU A 253 -11.37 4.08 1.35
N LEU A 254 -10.16 3.54 1.22
CA LEU A 254 -9.79 2.30 1.87
C LEU A 254 -9.40 2.50 3.35
N PRO A 255 -9.69 1.53 4.23
CA PRO A 255 -9.35 1.56 5.65
C PRO A 255 -7.86 1.29 5.86
N LEU A 256 -6.99 2.25 5.52
CA LEU A 256 -5.54 2.09 5.54
C LEU A 256 -4.91 2.80 6.75
N ASP A 257 -3.90 2.16 7.34
CA ASP A 257 -2.97 2.76 8.32
C ASP A 257 -1.66 3.22 7.65
N GLY A 258 -1.35 2.70 6.46
CA GLY A 258 -0.22 3.12 5.64
C GLY A 258 -0.52 3.01 4.16
N CYS A 259 0.18 3.81 3.35
CA CYS A 259 0.06 3.71 1.89
C CYS A 259 1.36 4.13 1.20
N SER A 260 1.82 3.31 0.26
CA SER A 260 3.01 3.59 -0.53
C SER A 260 2.65 4.11 -1.93
N VAL A 261 3.46 5.04 -2.44
CA VAL A 261 3.49 5.37 -3.87
C VAL A 261 4.82 4.88 -4.42
N SER A 262 4.77 3.89 -5.31
CA SER A 262 5.97 3.29 -5.89
C SER A 262 6.16 3.77 -7.32
N PRO A 263 7.37 4.20 -7.73
CA PRO A 263 7.65 4.45 -9.13
C PRO A 263 7.52 3.15 -9.93
N PHE A 264 7.03 3.26 -11.16
CA PHE A 264 7.19 2.17 -12.11
C PHE A 264 8.67 2.05 -12.51
N ILE A 265 9.24 0.89 -12.27
CA ILE A 265 10.57 0.51 -12.72
C ILE A 265 10.40 -0.74 -13.60
N PRO A 266 10.83 -0.73 -14.87
CA PRO A 266 10.75 -1.90 -15.73
C PRO A 266 11.44 -3.11 -15.11
N GLY A 267 10.70 -4.19 -14.92
CA GLY A 267 11.26 -5.46 -14.41
C GLY A 267 12.01 -6.19 -15.52
N GLU A 268 13.20 -6.73 -15.22
CA GLU A 268 13.92 -7.60 -16.13
C GLU A 268 13.10 -8.85 -16.45
N ALA A 269 13.17 -9.31 -17.69
CA ALA A 269 12.45 -10.46 -18.21
C ALA A 269 10.91 -10.38 -18.00
N THR A 270 10.36 -9.18 -18.14
CA THR A 270 8.92 -8.92 -18.09
C THR A 270 8.40 -8.39 -19.42
N PRO A 271 7.08 -8.45 -19.67
CA PRO A 271 6.48 -7.81 -20.86
C PRO A 271 6.77 -6.31 -20.95
N LEU A 272 6.99 -5.63 -19.82
CA LEU A 272 7.26 -4.19 -19.76
C LEU A 272 8.77 -3.85 -19.62
N ALA A 273 9.68 -4.80 -19.86
CA ALA A 273 11.12 -4.60 -19.67
C ALA A 273 11.72 -3.47 -20.53
N GLY A 274 11.14 -3.20 -21.70
CA GLY A 274 11.56 -2.14 -22.63
C GLY A 274 10.98 -0.76 -22.36
N GLU A 275 10.11 -0.63 -21.36
CA GLU A 275 9.43 0.63 -21.08
C GLU A 275 10.30 1.61 -20.29
N ALA A 276 9.96 2.89 -20.35
CA ALA A 276 10.67 3.93 -19.60
C ALA A 276 10.33 3.87 -18.11
N ILE A 277 11.30 4.23 -17.28
CA ILE A 277 11.09 4.41 -15.82
C ILE A 277 10.07 5.53 -15.58
N GLY A 278 9.17 5.34 -14.64
CA GLY A 278 8.19 6.34 -14.23
C GLY A 278 8.87 7.63 -13.71
N ALA A 279 8.34 8.79 -14.11
CA ALA A 279 8.91 10.09 -13.74
C ALA A 279 8.87 10.29 -12.21
N LEU A 280 10.02 10.43 -11.58
CA LEU A 280 10.17 10.58 -10.12
C LEU A 280 9.36 11.76 -9.58
N ASP A 281 9.35 12.90 -10.27
CA ASP A 281 8.59 14.08 -9.83
C ASP A 281 7.09 13.81 -9.70
N THR A 282 6.52 13.04 -10.63
CA THR A 282 5.10 12.63 -10.55
C THR A 282 4.86 11.72 -9.36
N VAL A 283 5.76 10.79 -9.07
CA VAL A 283 5.67 9.90 -7.90
C VAL A 283 5.71 10.71 -6.60
N LEU A 284 6.63 11.65 -6.49
CA LEU A 284 6.78 12.51 -5.32
C LEU A 284 5.57 13.45 -5.14
N ASN A 285 5.01 13.97 -6.22
CA ASN A 285 3.79 14.78 -6.15
C ASN A 285 2.58 13.94 -5.69
N CYS A 286 2.43 12.70 -6.17
CA CYS A 286 1.42 11.76 -5.66
C CYS A 286 1.63 11.46 -4.16
N MET A 287 2.88 11.29 -3.72
CA MET A 287 3.20 11.07 -2.31
C MET A 287 2.83 12.29 -1.45
N ALA A 288 3.17 13.50 -1.90
CA ALA A 288 2.81 14.74 -1.23
C ALA A 288 1.30 14.95 -1.18
N ALA A 289 0.60 14.70 -2.29
CA ALA A 289 -0.86 14.74 -2.36
C ALA A 289 -1.52 13.75 -1.39
N LEU A 290 -1.01 12.53 -1.31
CA LEU A 290 -1.45 11.50 -0.36
C LEU A 290 -1.26 11.96 1.09
N ARG A 291 -0.12 12.54 1.44
CA ARG A 291 0.16 13.08 2.77
C ARG A 291 -0.82 14.18 3.15
N LEU A 292 -1.07 15.14 2.26
CA LEU A 292 -1.99 16.23 2.50
C LEU A 292 -3.44 15.77 2.66
N GLN A 293 -3.81 14.72 1.93
CA GLN A 293 -5.13 14.11 1.95
C GLN A 293 -5.35 13.25 3.21
N ARG A 294 -4.36 12.47 3.61
CA ARG A 294 -4.38 11.50 4.72
C ARG A 294 -3.14 11.68 5.63
N PRO A 295 -3.09 12.75 6.45
CA PRO A 295 -1.91 13.08 7.26
C PRO A 295 -1.56 12.02 8.31
N GLU A 296 -2.49 11.15 8.65
CA GLU A 296 -2.31 10.08 9.64
C GLU A 296 -1.61 8.84 9.11
N LEU A 297 -1.48 8.68 7.79
CA LEU A 297 -0.90 7.48 7.20
C LEU A 297 0.61 7.38 7.46
N VAL A 298 1.08 6.16 7.64
CA VAL A 298 2.50 5.84 7.51
C VAL A 298 2.82 5.71 6.01
N ILE A 299 3.67 6.60 5.50
CA ILE A 299 4.06 6.63 4.09
C ILE A 299 5.54 6.28 3.98
N PRO A 300 5.89 5.14 3.36
CA PRO A 300 7.29 4.76 3.19
C PRO A 300 7.97 5.54 2.05
N ALA A 301 9.21 5.99 2.28
CA ALA A 301 10.14 6.26 1.20
C ALA A 301 10.60 4.89 0.66
N VAL A 302 9.98 4.44 -0.43
CA VAL A 302 10.27 3.12 -0.99
C VAL A 302 11.66 3.08 -1.65
N SER A 303 12.35 1.94 -1.56
CA SER A 303 13.71 1.79 -2.10
C SER A 303 13.80 2.09 -3.61
N ALA A 304 12.73 1.86 -4.34
CA ALA A 304 12.62 2.14 -5.77
C ALA A 304 12.83 3.64 -6.12
N LEU A 305 12.61 4.57 -5.20
CA LEU A 305 12.90 5.99 -5.42
C LEU A 305 14.39 6.25 -5.73
N ASN A 306 15.30 5.41 -5.21
CA ASN A 306 16.73 5.52 -5.46
C ASN A 306 17.15 4.98 -6.84
N LEU A 307 16.23 4.33 -7.58
CA LEU A 307 16.48 3.79 -8.92
C LEU A 307 16.07 4.77 -10.04
N THR A 308 15.44 5.88 -9.68
CA THR A 308 14.87 6.85 -10.64
C THR A 308 15.77 8.05 -10.92
N GLY A 309 16.98 8.10 -10.37
CA GLY A 309 17.88 9.24 -10.52
C GLY A 309 19.11 9.17 -9.61
N ALA A 310 19.58 10.32 -9.13
CA ALA A 310 20.65 10.39 -8.16
C ALA A 310 20.27 9.66 -6.85
N ASP A 311 21.24 9.18 -6.11
CA ASP A 311 21.14 8.34 -4.89
C ASP A 311 20.45 9.03 -3.69
N ASP A 312 19.58 10.00 -3.94
CA ASP A 312 18.89 10.82 -2.94
C ASP A 312 17.38 10.51 -2.80
N GLY A 313 16.90 9.43 -3.41
CA GLY A 313 15.48 9.08 -3.45
C GLY A 313 14.80 9.04 -2.09
N TYR A 314 15.47 8.54 -1.05
CA TYR A 314 14.94 8.57 0.32
C TYR A 314 14.79 9.98 0.86
N ARG A 315 15.79 10.84 0.65
CA ARG A 315 15.74 12.25 1.07
C ARG A 315 14.60 12.99 0.39
N ARG A 316 14.46 12.82 -0.93
CA ARG A 316 13.36 13.40 -1.69
C ARG A 316 12.00 12.88 -1.24
N GLY A 317 11.89 11.58 -0.95
CA GLY A 317 10.70 10.98 -0.37
C GLY A 317 10.33 11.57 1.00
N LEU A 318 11.29 11.76 1.89
CA LEU A 318 11.10 12.39 3.19
C LEU A 318 10.59 13.84 3.04
N ARG A 319 11.16 14.61 2.13
CA ARG A 319 10.69 15.97 1.80
C ARG A 319 9.27 15.97 1.23
N ALA A 320 8.90 14.93 0.47
CA ALA A 320 7.56 14.79 -0.08
C ALA A 320 6.52 14.17 0.89
N GLY A 321 6.87 14.05 2.19
CA GLY A 321 5.94 13.63 3.23
C GLY A 321 6.04 12.16 3.65
N ALA A 322 7.06 11.40 3.25
CA ALA A 322 7.33 10.09 3.81
C ALA A 322 7.79 10.20 5.28
N ASN A 323 7.53 9.14 6.05
CA ASN A 323 7.90 9.04 7.46
C ASN A 323 8.34 7.62 7.88
N LEU A 324 8.67 6.78 6.90
CA LEU A 324 9.19 5.43 7.11
C LEU A 324 10.31 5.15 6.09
N CYS A 325 11.46 4.72 6.57
CA CYS A 325 12.56 4.20 5.75
C CYS A 325 12.78 2.72 6.00
N THR A 326 13.35 2.01 5.00
CA THR A 326 13.56 0.57 5.08
C THR A 326 15.01 0.21 4.83
N ILE A 327 15.58 -0.64 5.71
CA ILE A 327 16.92 -1.25 5.56
C ILE A 327 16.73 -2.65 4.99
N ASN A 328 17.42 -2.99 3.92
CA ASN A 328 17.38 -4.35 3.35
C ASN A 328 18.33 -5.28 4.10
N LEU A 329 17.77 -6.32 4.73
CA LEU A 329 18.48 -7.33 5.52
C LEU A 329 18.69 -8.65 4.77
N THR A 330 18.11 -8.79 3.57
CA THR A 330 18.28 -9.99 2.75
C THR A 330 19.78 -10.24 2.48
N PRO A 331 20.29 -11.46 2.60
CA PRO A 331 21.69 -11.79 2.30
C PRO A 331 22.08 -11.41 0.87
N ALA A 332 23.30 -10.91 0.71
CA ALA A 332 23.78 -10.39 -0.57
C ALA A 332 23.67 -11.43 -1.71
N ALA A 333 23.90 -12.71 -1.42
CA ALA A 333 23.81 -13.80 -2.38
C ALA A 333 22.39 -14.02 -2.95
N MET A 334 21.33 -13.60 -2.24
CA MET A 334 19.94 -13.80 -2.64
C MET A 334 19.26 -12.54 -3.20
N ARG A 335 19.84 -11.36 -2.92
CA ARG A 335 19.23 -10.07 -3.29
C ARG A 335 18.99 -9.91 -4.78
N GLY A 336 19.90 -10.41 -5.63
CA GLY A 336 19.77 -10.34 -7.07
C GLY A 336 18.61 -11.15 -7.62
N ASP A 337 18.27 -12.25 -6.96
CA ASP A 337 17.21 -13.15 -7.38
C ASP A 337 15.84 -12.80 -6.80
N TYR A 338 15.75 -11.89 -5.82
CA TYR A 338 14.49 -11.26 -5.46
C TYR A 338 14.18 -10.11 -6.45
N LEU A 339 13.83 -10.50 -7.66
CA LEU A 339 13.81 -9.65 -8.83
C LEU A 339 12.46 -8.89 -8.96
N LEU A 340 12.26 -7.87 -8.13
CA LEU A 340 11.12 -6.96 -8.34
C LEU A 340 11.28 -6.15 -9.62
N TYR A 341 12.52 -5.64 -9.87
CA TYR A 341 12.85 -4.75 -10.97
C TYR A 341 14.07 -5.26 -11.73
N LYS A 342 15.28 -4.87 -11.28
CA LYS A 342 16.59 -5.22 -11.86
C LYS A 342 17.44 -5.97 -10.84
N ARG A 343 18.35 -6.84 -11.33
CA ARG A 343 19.32 -7.54 -10.47
C ARG A 343 20.22 -6.57 -9.73
N GLU A 344 20.72 -5.57 -10.43
CA GLU A 344 21.51 -4.48 -9.84
C GLU A 344 20.58 -3.46 -9.19
N ARG A 345 20.29 -3.69 -7.91
CA ARG A 345 19.47 -2.79 -7.09
C ARG A 345 20.37 -1.92 -6.21
N PHE A 346 19.96 -0.67 -6.06
CA PHE A 346 20.52 0.20 -5.03
C PHE A 346 20.07 -0.28 -3.65
N ILE A 347 21.01 -0.78 -2.84
CA ILE A 347 20.68 -1.36 -1.53
C ILE A 347 20.82 -0.30 -0.44
N MET A 348 19.69 -0.04 0.25
CA MET A 348 19.66 0.79 1.44
C MET A 348 20.11 -0.03 2.65
N ASN A 349 21.37 0.11 3.02
CA ASN A 349 21.90 -0.39 4.29
C ASN A 349 21.62 0.61 5.42
N GLU A 350 21.92 0.22 6.67
CA GLU A 350 21.68 1.05 7.85
C GLU A 350 22.35 2.43 7.74
N ALA A 351 23.65 2.49 7.40
CA ALA A 351 24.39 3.74 7.33
C ALA A 351 23.77 4.74 6.33
N ARG A 352 23.37 4.27 5.15
CA ARG A 352 22.71 5.11 4.13
C ARG A 352 21.35 5.62 4.58
N VAL A 353 20.57 4.77 5.26
CA VAL A 353 19.25 5.16 5.78
C VAL A 353 19.39 6.22 6.87
N LEU A 354 20.27 6.01 7.84
CA LEU A 354 20.51 6.95 8.94
C LEU A 354 21.08 8.27 8.41
N GLN A 355 21.98 8.24 7.44
CA GLN A 355 22.52 9.42 6.78
C GLN A 355 21.42 10.21 6.04
N ALA A 356 20.53 9.53 5.33
CA ALA A 356 19.43 10.17 4.60
C ALA A 356 18.46 10.88 5.57
N ILE A 357 18.13 10.26 6.70
CA ILE A 357 17.28 10.83 7.76
C ILE A 357 17.95 12.06 8.37
N ALA A 358 19.20 11.94 8.78
CA ALA A 358 19.96 13.03 9.41
C ALA A 358 20.16 14.22 8.47
N ALA A 359 20.40 13.98 7.18
CA ALA A 359 20.55 15.02 6.16
C ALA A 359 19.29 15.88 5.94
N GLU A 360 18.12 15.40 6.36
CA GLU A 360 16.87 16.16 6.34
C GLU A 360 16.51 16.79 7.70
N GLY A 361 17.43 16.76 8.67
CA GLY A 361 17.21 17.30 10.02
C GLY A 361 16.17 16.48 10.82
N LEU A 362 16.01 15.20 10.46
CA LEU A 362 15.08 14.29 11.10
C LEU A 362 15.83 13.28 11.97
N ALA A 363 15.13 12.64 12.89
CA ALA A 363 15.66 11.61 13.80
C ALA A 363 14.94 10.28 13.60
N VAL A 364 15.60 9.19 13.99
CA VAL A 364 14.95 7.86 14.04
C VAL A 364 13.95 7.85 15.18
N ALA A 365 12.73 7.38 14.92
CA ALA A 365 11.70 7.21 15.94
C ALA A 365 12.18 6.24 17.02
N PRO A 366 12.05 6.58 18.32
CA PRO A 366 12.54 5.74 19.42
C PRO A 366 11.67 4.49 19.62
N THR A 367 10.47 4.48 19.03
CA THR A 367 9.51 3.38 19.15
C THR A 367 9.02 2.94 17.77
N GLY A 368 8.66 1.67 17.65
CA GLY A 368 8.18 1.09 16.38
C GLY A 368 6.74 1.41 16.03
N LEU A 369 6.37 1.02 14.83
CA LEU A 369 5.01 1.16 14.27
C LEU A 369 3.95 0.53 15.16
N THR A 370 4.22 -0.65 15.71
CA THR A 370 3.29 -1.34 16.63
C THR A 370 2.96 -0.49 17.85
N HIS A 371 3.96 0.20 18.44
CA HIS A 371 3.75 1.11 19.56
C HIS A 371 2.96 2.35 19.14
N HIS A 372 3.32 2.95 18.01
CA HIS A 372 2.62 4.11 17.45
C HIS A 372 1.12 3.88 17.25
N TRP A 373 0.72 2.68 16.85
CA TRP A 373 -0.69 2.36 16.63
C TRP A 373 -1.45 1.90 17.89
N ARG A 374 -0.78 1.40 18.93
CA ARG A 374 -1.44 0.97 20.19
C ARG A 374 -2.15 2.11 20.92
N GLY A 375 -1.70 3.34 20.77
CA GLY A 375 -2.30 4.53 21.38
C GLY A 375 -3.47 5.13 20.60
N LYS A 376 -3.84 4.59 19.43
CA LYS A 376 -4.96 5.10 18.64
C LYS A 376 -6.23 4.29 18.95
N PRO A 377 -7.34 4.95 19.36
CA PRO A 377 -8.62 4.27 19.50
C PRO A 377 -9.02 3.66 18.15
N VAL A 378 -9.53 2.44 18.18
CA VAL A 378 -10.20 1.83 17.03
C VAL A 378 -11.38 2.75 16.68
N PRO A 379 -11.55 3.19 15.42
CA PRO A 379 -12.70 3.98 15.04
C PRO A 379 -13.98 3.22 15.40
N ALA A 380 -14.91 3.88 16.08
CA ALA A 380 -16.16 3.27 16.56
C ALA A 380 -16.99 2.63 15.43
N ASP A 381 -16.79 3.09 14.20
CA ASP A 381 -17.49 2.63 13.00
C ASP A 381 -17.03 1.24 12.51
N ALA A 382 -15.92 0.71 13.02
CA ALA A 382 -15.44 -0.64 12.68
C ALA A 382 -16.08 -1.75 13.53
N MET A 383 -16.86 -1.39 14.57
CA MET A 383 -17.52 -2.34 15.47
C MET A 383 -19.01 -2.53 15.19
N ALA A 384 -19.58 -1.83 14.20
CA ALA A 384 -20.98 -1.96 13.80
C ALA A 384 -21.04 -2.66 12.44
N GLY A 385 -20.85 -3.98 12.45
CA GLY A 385 -21.00 -4.84 11.29
C GLY A 385 -21.29 -6.27 11.72
#